data_75a83db13e768a5252692cfa4b65b750
#
_entry.id   75a83db13e768a5252692cfa4b65b750
#
_cell.length_a   1.000
_cell.length_b   1.000
_cell.length_c   1.000
_cell.angle_alpha   90.00
_cell.angle_beta   90.00
_cell.angle_gamma   90.00
#
_symmetry.space_group_name_H-M   'P 1'
#
loop_
_entity.id
_entity.type
_entity.pdbx_description
1 polymer ?
#
loop_
_entity_poly.entity_id
_entity_poly.type
_entity_poly.pdbx_seq_one_letter_code
_entity_poly.pdbx_strand_id
1 'polypeptide(L)'
;MKWLHRIIVTSETYRRASAGPEDTERANSRLDPDNRFLWKFPLRRLEAEPIRDALLVVAGRLDLGVGGKSFEDGTAGENRRTVYMSRGYLSYTNAMPDYLQTFDAEDGRVSCPRRNQTVTAPQALFMMNNGVVEDASGRFAERLRKESGEEVTAAITLGFRIALGRPPSDSELKNALNYLQGEPTRFKGLAWLLLNMDEFLYVR
;
A
#
# COMPACT_ATOMS: atom_id res chain seq x y z
N MET A 1 4.12 -24.21 -13.75
CA MET A 1 3.71 -22.93 -13.12
C MET A 1 4.88 -22.01 -12.84
N LYS A 2 5.93 -22.36 -12.06
CA LYS A 2 7.07 -21.47 -11.74
C LYS A 2 7.80 -20.90 -12.98
N TRP A 3 7.99 -21.71 -14.03
CA TRP A 3 8.59 -21.27 -15.29
C TRP A 3 7.75 -20.17 -15.95
N LEU A 4 6.42 -20.35 -16.05
CA LEU A 4 5.51 -19.36 -16.62
C LEU A 4 5.54 -18.05 -15.84
N HIS A 5 5.46 -18.12 -14.50
CA HIS A 5 5.57 -16.94 -13.65
C HIS A 5 6.89 -16.20 -13.88
N ARG A 6 8.02 -16.93 -14.00
CA ARG A 6 9.33 -16.32 -14.27
C ARG A 6 9.33 -15.57 -15.60
N ILE A 7 8.82 -16.16 -16.68
CA ILE A 7 8.74 -15.49 -17.99
C ILE A 7 7.93 -14.21 -17.90
N ILE A 8 6.76 -14.25 -17.26
CA ILE A 8 5.90 -13.08 -17.12
C ILE A 8 6.63 -11.96 -16.36
N VAL A 9 7.11 -12.23 -15.14
CA VAL A 9 7.69 -11.19 -14.26
C VAL A 9 9.06 -10.67 -14.73
N THR A 10 9.75 -11.42 -15.60
CA THR A 10 11.03 -10.98 -16.20
C THR A 10 10.86 -10.34 -17.57
N SER A 11 9.66 -10.33 -18.15
CA SER A 11 9.41 -9.68 -19.43
C SER A 11 9.59 -8.17 -19.35
N GLU A 12 10.09 -7.56 -20.41
CA GLU A 12 10.23 -6.10 -20.49
C GLU A 12 8.90 -5.37 -20.31
N THR A 13 7.82 -5.94 -20.85
CA THR A 13 6.47 -5.38 -20.69
C THR A 13 6.03 -5.32 -19.24
N TYR A 14 6.23 -6.39 -18.46
CA TYR A 14 5.87 -6.42 -17.05
C TYR A 14 6.72 -5.48 -16.19
N ARG A 15 7.97 -5.27 -16.59
CA ARG A 15 8.95 -4.44 -15.86
C ARG A 15 8.94 -2.97 -16.28
N ARG A 16 8.06 -2.57 -17.19
CA ARG A 16 7.93 -1.16 -17.59
C ARG A 16 7.47 -0.30 -16.41
N ALA A 17 8.07 0.88 -16.32
CA ALA A 17 7.62 1.90 -15.37
C ALA A 17 6.26 2.49 -15.81
N SER A 18 5.50 3.01 -14.88
CA SER A 18 4.25 3.73 -15.14
C SER A 18 4.48 5.18 -15.60
N ALA A 19 5.66 5.73 -15.34
CA ALA A 19 6.08 7.05 -15.75
C ALA A 19 7.49 7.00 -16.37
N GLY A 20 7.78 7.92 -17.26
CA GLY A 20 9.05 8.05 -17.95
C GLY A 20 9.43 9.51 -18.21
N PRO A 21 10.47 9.78 -19.03
CA PRO A 21 10.81 11.15 -19.41
C PRO A 21 9.65 11.85 -20.11
N GLU A 22 9.38 13.10 -19.75
CA GLU A 22 8.19 13.85 -20.17
C GLU A 22 8.02 13.92 -21.70
N ASP A 23 9.12 14.12 -22.44
CA ASP A 23 9.08 14.18 -23.90
C ASP A 23 8.68 12.84 -24.52
N THR A 24 9.18 11.73 -23.96
CA THR A 24 8.82 10.37 -24.40
C THR A 24 7.36 10.08 -24.08
N GLU A 25 6.89 10.46 -22.92
CA GLU A 25 5.47 10.31 -22.54
C GLU A 25 4.55 11.12 -23.45
N ARG A 26 4.88 12.37 -23.77
CA ARG A 26 4.11 13.18 -24.71
C ARG A 26 4.04 12.58 -26.11
N ALA A 27 5.17 12.07 -26.62
CA ALA A 27 5.23 11.45 -27.93
C ALA A 27 4.37 10.17 -27.97
N ASN A 28 4.55 9.28 -27.01
CA ASN A 28 3.83 8.01 -26.94
C ASN A 28 2.33 8.20 -26.67
N SER A 29 1.95 9.15 -25.81
CA SER A 29 0.54 9.47 -25.56
C SER A 29 -0.20 10.02 -26.76
N ARG A 30 0.50 10.67 -27.71
CA ARG A 30 -0.09 11.10 -28.99
C ARG A 30 -0.30 9.93 -29.96
N LEU A 31 0.61 8.95 -29.96
CA LEU A 31 0.56 7.80 -30.85
C LEU A 31 -0.36 6.70 -30.36
N ASP A 32 -0.37 6.46 -29.05
CA ASP A 32 -1.14 5.42 -28.38
C ASP A 32 -1.70 5.94 -27.03
N PRO A 33 -2.74 6.81 -27.06
CA PRO A 33 -3.32 7.38 -25.84
C PRO A 33 -3.91 6.32 -24.91
N ASP A 34 -4.44 5.22 -25.47
CA ASP A 34 -5.09 4.14 -24.71
C ASP A 34 -4.09 3.09 -24.20
N ASN A 35 -2.79 3.30 -24.42
CA ASN A 35 -1.73 2.35 -24.00
C ASN A 35 -1.95 0.91 -24.54
N ARG A 36 -2.49 0.76 -25.76
CA ARG A 36 -2.80 -0.54 -26.36
C ARG A 36 -1.55 -1.36 -26.65
N PHE A 37 -0.43 -0.70 -26.92
CA PHE A 37 0.87 -1.31 -27.16
C PHE A 37 1.72 -1.45 -25.89
N LEU A 38 1.12 -1.18 -24.71
CA LEU A 38 1.75 -1.35 -23.41
C LEU A 38 3.10 -0.61 -23.31
N TRP A 39 3.19 0.61 -23.82
CA TRP A 39 4.41 1.41 -23.78
C TRP A 39 4.75 1.90 -22.37
N LYS A 40 3.78 1.89 -21.44
CA LYS A 40 3.98 2.10 -20.01
C LYS A 40 3.17 1.09 -19.19
N PHE A 41 3.56 0.88 -17.93
CA PHE A 41 2.73 0.12 -16.99
C PHE A 41 1.48 0.95 -16.63
N PRO A 42 0.27 0.40 -16.73
CA PRO A 42 -0.93 1.11 -16.33
C PRO A 42 -0.92 1.30 -14.81
N LEU A 43 -1.03 2.56 -14.36
CA LEU A 43 -1.16 2.87 -12.93
C LEU A 43 -2.37 2.16 -12.35
N ARG A 44 -2.17 1.36 -11.32
CA ARG A 44 -3.22 0.53 -10.74
C ARG A 44 -3.24 0.68 -9.22
N ARG A 45 -4.40 1.06 -8.66
CA ARG A 45 -4.59 1.08 -7.22
C ARG A 45 -4.52 -0.34 -6.65
N LEU A 46 -3.93 -0.49 -5.47
CA LEU A 46 -4.00 -1.73 -4.71
C LEU A 46 -5.46 -2.06 -4.34
N GLU A 47 -5.77 -3.34 -4.27
CA GLU A 47 -7.04 -3.83 -3.75
C GLU A 47 -7.10 -3.67 -2.22
N ALA A 48 -8.28 -3.78 -1.64
CA ALA A 48 -8.50 -3.57 -0.21
C ALA A 48 -7.62 -4.45 0.69
N GLU A 49 -7.46 -5.73 0.33
CA GLU A 49 -6.67 -6.68 1.11
C GLU A 49 -5.18 -6.36 1.11
N PRO A 50 -4.52 -6.10 -0.04
CA PRO A 50 -3.15 -5.60 -0.07
C PRO A 50 -2.94 -4.29 0.68
N ILE A 51 -3.91 -3.35 0.67
CA ILE A 51 -3.79 -2.09 1.43
C ILE A 51 -3.72 -2.41 2.94
N ARG A 52 -4.63 -3.23 3.46
CA ARG A 52 -4.59 -3.63 4.87
C ARG A 52 -3.31 -4.39 5.22
N ASP A 53 -2.92 -5.35 4.39
CA ASP A 53 -1.70 -6.11 4.62
C ASP A 53 -0.47 -5.19 4.60
N ALA A 54 -0.42 -4.18 3.71
CA ALA A 54 0.66 -3.19 3.66
C ALA A 54 0.70 -2.33 4.93
N LEU A 55 -0.44 -1.88 5.46
CA LEU A 55 -0.51 -1.17 6.74
C LEU A 55 0.06 -2.03 7.90
N LEU A 56 -0.25 -3.32 7.94
CA LEU A 56 0.31 -4.25 8.93
C LEU A 56 1.82 -4.48 8.73
N VAL A 57 2.29 -4.54 7.48
CA VAL A 57 3.73 -4.69 7.15
C VAL A 57 4.52 -3.49 7.65
N VAL A 58 4.10 -2.28 7.33
CA VAL A 58 4.81 -1.07 7.75
C VAL A 58 4.82 -0.92 9.26
N ALA A 59 3.70 -1.26 9.91
CA ALA A 59 3.58 -1.29 11.37
C ALA A 59 4.40 -2.40 12.05
N GLY A 60 5.01 -3.32 11.28
CA GLY A 60 5.76 -4.46 11.81
C GLY A 60 4.89 -5.51 12.50
N ARG A 61 3.61 -5.58 12.15
CA ARG A 61 2.62 -6.47 12.80
C ARG A 61 2.17 -7.64 11.95
N LEU A 62 2.45 -7.65 10.64
CA LEU A 62 1.93 -8.70 9.77
C LEU A 62 2.44 -10.09 10.16
N ASP A 63 1.49 -10.96 10.50
CA ASP A 63 1.75 -12.39 10.70
C ASP A 63 1.69 -13.12 9.34
N LEU A 64 2.82 -13.69 8.95
CA LEU A 64 2.98 -14.45 7.70
C LEU A 64 2.63 -15.95 7.84
N GLY A 65 2.10 -16.39 8.98
CA GLY A 65 1.70 -17.77 9.21
C GLY A 65 0.75 -18.29 8.13
N VAL A 66 1.10 -19.43 7.53
CA VAL A 66 0.34 -20.04 6.44
C VAL A 66 -0.60 -21.11 6.96
N GLY A 67 -1.84 -21.15 6.46
CA GLY A 67 -2.86 -22.15 6.83
C GLY A 67 -3.56 -21.81 8.15
N GLY A 68 -4.28 -22.78 8.70
CA GLY A 68 -5.06 -22.61 9.93
C GLY A 68 -6.46 -22.04 9.71
N LYS A 69 -7.16 -21.77 10.81
CA LYS A 69 -8.54 -21.24 10.78
C LYS A 69 -8.56 -19.78 10.31
N SER A 70 -9.65 -19.38 9.68
CA SER A 70 -9.96 -17.98 9.41
C SER A 70 -10.17 -17.19 10.70
N PHE A 71 -10.10 -15.88 10.61
CA PHE A 71 -10.35 -14.96 11.72
C PHE A 71 -11.41 -13.93 11.33
N GLU A 72 -12.11 -13.39 12.32
CA GLU A 72 -13.01 -12.24 12.18
C GLU A 72 -12.23 -10.96 12.49
N ASP A 73 -12.64 -9.85 11.88
CA ASP A 73 -12.06 -8.54 12.16
C ASP A 73 -12.22 -8.18 13.65
N GLY A 74 -11.18 -7.59 14.26
CA GLY A 74 -11.16 -7.26 15.69
C GLY A 74 -11.00 -8.45 16.63
N THR A 75 -10.67 -9.64 16.12
CA THR A 75 -10.49 -10.86 16.94
C THR A 75 -9.03 -11.34 16.95
N ALA A 76 -8.79 -12.42 17.72
CA ALA A 76 -7.49 -13.09 17.71
C ALA A 76 -7.13 -13.52 16.28
N GLY A 77 -5.93 -13.15 15.81
CA GLY A 77 -5.48 -13.39 14.45
C GLY A 77 -5.64 -12.17 13.50
N GLU A 78 -6.12 -11.05 13.98
CA GLU A 78 -6.26 -9.82 13.19
C GLU A 78 -4.97 -9.33 12.53
N ASN A 79 -3.81 -9.76 13.00
CA ASN A 79 -2.52 -9.43 12.38
C ASN A 79 -2.16 -10.34 11.19
N ARG A 80 -2.95 -11.37 10.92
CA ARG A 80 -2.74 -12.27 9.78
C ARG A 80 -3.09 -11.56 8.47
N ARG A 81 -2.56 -12.11 7.38
CA ARG A 81 -2.91 -11.65 6.04
C ARG A 81 -4.43 -11.67 5.84
N THR A 82 -4.94 -10.63 5.19
CA THR A 82 -6.38 -10.44 4.95
C THR A 82 -7.02 -11.58 4.15
N VAL A 83 -6.24 -12.35 3.39
CA VAL A 83 -6.72 -13.57 2.70
C VAL A 83 -7.29 -14.62 3.65
N TYR A 84 -6.92 -14.60 4.93
CA TYR A 84 -7.45 -15.51 5.96
C TYR A 84 -8.66 -14.94 6.72
N MET A 85 -9.10 -13.74 6.39
CA MET A 85 -10.28 -13.13 7.01
C MET A 85 -11.57 -13.83 6.56
N SER A 86 -12.44 -14.16 7.49
CA SER A 86 -13.76 -14.72 7.22
C SER A 86 -14.62 -13.71 6.48
N ARG A 87 -15.30 -14.13 5.43
CA ARG A 87 -16.22 -13.31 4.64
C ARG A 87 -17.42 -14.10 4.15
N GLY A 88 -18.45 -13.39 3.73
CA GLY A 88 -19.65 -13.97 3.16
C GLY A 88 -20.32 -14.90 4.13
N TYR A 89 -20.63 -16.12 3.70
CA TYR A 89 -21.30 -17.14 4.52
C TYR A 89 -20.41 -17.73 5.63
N LEU A 90 -19.10 -17.47 5.61
CA LEU A 90 -18.16 -17.93 6.64
C LEU A 90 -17.99 -16.92 7.79
N SER A 91 -18.49 -15.70 7.64
CA SER A 91 -18.47 -14.68 8.69
C SER A 91 -19.69 -14.83 9.59
N TYR A 92 -19.46 -14.88 10.89
CA TYR A 92 -20.53 -14.95 11.89
C TYR A 92 -21.33 -13.65 12.00
N THR A 93 -20.67 -12.52 11.73
CA THR A 93 -21.30 -11.18 11.81
C THR A 93 -22.00 -10.80 10.51
N ASN A 94 -21.71 -11.47 9.40
CA ASN A 94 -22.13 -11.07 8.04
C ASN A 94 -21.78 -9.62 7.68
N ALA A 95 -21.00 -8.94 8.51
CA ALA A 95 -20.55 -7.58 8.27
C ALA A 95 -19.19 -7.60 7.57
N MET A 96 -19.05 -6.80 6.54
CA MET A 96 -17.76 -6.52 5.92
C MET A 96 -17.18 -5.27 6.57
N PRO A 97 -15.94 -5.30 7.05
CA PRO A 97 -15.29 -4.13 7.64
C PRO A 97 -15.30 -2.93 6.69
N ASP A 98 -15.51 -1.71 7.22
CA ASP A 98 -15.64 -0.48 6.44
C ASP A 98 -14.46 -0.22 5.50
N TYR A 99 -13.24 -0.58 5.90
CA TYR A 99 -12.07 -0.40 5.05
C TYR A 99 -12.09 -1.30 3.81
N LEU A 100 -12.63 -2.52 3.93
CA LEU A 100 -12.79 -3.42 2.78
C LEU A 100 -13.87 -2.89 1.82
N GLN A 101 -15.00 -2.41 2.36
CA GLN A 101 -16.07 -1.81 1.56
C GLN A 101 -15.57 -0.55 0.82
N THR A 102 -14.87 0.32 1.55
CA THR A 102 -14.35 1.58 1.00
C THR A 102 -13.42 1.36 -0.18
N PHE A 103 -12.65 0.27 -0.18
CA PHE A 103 -11.68 -0.06 -1.25
C PHE A 103 -12.17 -1.16 -2.21
N ASP A 104 -13.47 -1.25 -2.44
CA ASP A 104 -14.11 -2.11 -3.44
C ASP A 104 -13.87 -3.63 -3.22
N ALA A 105 -13.73 -4.08 -1.98
CA ALA A 105 -13.65 -5.52 -1.71
C ALA A 105 -15.02 -6.19 -1.95
N GLU A 106 -14.97 -7.40 -2.49
CA GLU A 106 -16.15 -8.24 -2.64
C GLU A 106 -16.54 -8.90 -1.32
N ASP A 107 -17.83 -9.08 -1.12
CA ASP A 107 -18.38 -9.69 0.10
C ASP A 107 -18.14 -11.20 0.20
N GLY A 108 -17.74 -11.85 -0.89
CA GLY A 108 -17.47 -13.27 -0.97
C GLY A 108 -18.70 -14.18 -1.06
N ARG A 109 -19.90 -13.62 -1.28
CA ARG A 109 -21.15 -14.39 -1.40
C ARG A 109 -21.42 -14.90 -2.80
N VAL A 110 -20.96 -14.16 -3.80
CA VAL A 110 -21.12 -14.51 -5.21
C VAL A 110 -19.78 -14.52 -5.92
N SER A 111 -19.71 -15.28 -7.02
CA SER A 111 -18.51 -15.30 -7.86
C SER A 111 -18.36 -13.93 -8.54
N CYS A 112 -17.20 -13.30 -8.39
CA CYS A 112 -16.86 -12.03 -9.02
C CYS A 112 -15.77 -12.25 -10.07
N PRO A 113 -16.08 -12.22 -11.37
CA PRO A 113 -15.09 -12.44 -12.42
C PRO A 113 -14.11 -11.27 -12.56
N ARG A 114 -14.52 -10.06 -12.16
CA ARG A 114 -13.69 -8.85 -12.18
C ARG A 114 -14.17 -7.89 -11.11
N ARG A 115 -13.26 -7.50 -10.22
CA ARG A 115 -13.53 -6.48 -9.20
C ARG A 115 -13.59 -5.09 -9.81
N ASN A 116 -14.46 -4.27 -9.26
CA ASN A 116 -14.44 -2.84 -9.52
C ASN A 116 -13.16 -2.23 -8.93
N GLN A 117 -12.68 -1.16 -9.55
CA GLN A 117 -11.60 -0.34 -9.04
C GLN A 117 -12.02 1.12 -9.18
N THR A 118 -12.56 1.67 -8.10
CA THR A 118 -12.96 3.07 -8.07
C THR A 118 -11.86 3.93 -7.47
N VAL A 119 -11.87 5.22 -7.80
CA VAL A 119 -11.06 6.25 -7.14
C VAL A 119 -12.04 7.30 -6.64
N THR A 120 -12.22 7.35 -5.34
CA THR A 120 -13.27 8.17 -4.73
C THR A 120 -12.76 9.00 -3.55
N ALA A 121 -13.41 10.13 -3.28
CA ALA A 121 -13.09 10.96 -2.12
C ALA A 121 -13.19 10.20 -0.78
N PRO A 122 -14.17 9.31 -0.54
CA PRO A 122 -14.20 8.50 0.68
C PRO A 122 -12.93 7.66 0.91
N GLN A 123 -12.29 7.15 -0.15
CA GLN A 123 -11.03 6.39 -0.01
C GLN A 123 -9.89 7.27 0.50
N ALA A 124 -9.76 8.48 -0.04
CA ALA A 124 -8.76 9.45 0.45
C ALA A 124 -9.06 9.87 1.89
N LEU A 125 -10.32 10.17 2.21
CA LEU A 125 -10.75 10.51 3.57
C LEU A 125 -10.50 9.37 4.56
N PHE A 126 -10.68 8.12 4.14
CA PHE A 126 -10.36 6.95 4.95
C PHE A 126 -8.87 6.94 5.31
N MET A 127 -7.99 7.07 4.32
CA MET A 127 -6.54 7.09 4.58
C MET A 127 -6.12 8.24 5.49
N MET A 128 -6.79 9.37 5.39
CA MET A 128 -6.49 10.55 6.20
C MET A 128 -6.99 10.46 7.64
N ASN A 129 -8.16 9.83 7.89
CA ASN A 129 -8.88 9.99 9.16
C ASN A 129 -9.17 8.68 9.90
N ASN A 130 -8.94 7.51 9.27
CA ASN A 130 -9.31 6.25 9.91
C ASN A 130 -8.32 5.83 10.99
N GLY A 131 -8.83 5.37 12.14
CA GLY A 131 -8.02 4.93 13.28
C GLY A 131 -7.04 3.79 12.97
N VAL A 132 -7.35 2.93 12.00
CA VAL A 132 -6.43 1.86 11.56
C VAL A 132 -5.17 2.45 10.93
N VAL A 133 -5.32 3.48 10.10
CA VAL A 133 -4.18 4.18 9.47
C VAL A 133 -3.41 4.99 10.51
N GLU A 134 -4.12 5.58 11.46
CA GLU A 134 -3.51 6.33 12.58
C GLU A 134 -2.67 5.40 13.49
N ASP A 135 -3.19 4.23 13.88
CA ASP A 135 -2.45 3.22 14.67
C ASP A 135 -1.24 2.71 13.89
N ALA A 136 -1.42 2.38 12.61
CA ALA A 136 -0.31 1.95 11.74
C ALA A 136 0.79 3.02 11.65
N SER A 137 0.42 4.30 11.52
CA SER A 137 1.36 5.42 11.49
C SER A 137 2.15 5.56 12.78
N GLY A 138 1.50 5.42 13.93
CA GLY A 138 2.14 5.46 15.25
C GLY A 138 3.17 4.36 15.40
N ARG A 139 2.78 3.12 15.13
CA ARG A 139 3.68 1.95 15.19
C ARG A 139 4.81 2.01 14.17
N PHE A 140 4.52 2.51 12.99
CA PHE A 140 5.53 2.71 11.96
C PHE A 140 6.58 3.71 12.42
N ALA A 141 6.18 4.83 13.00
CA ALA A 141 7.10 5.82 13.57
C ALA A 141 7.99 5.24 14.68
N GLU A 142 7.42 4.45 15.59
CA GLU A 142 8.19 3.76 16.63
C GLU A 142 9.21 2.78 16.04
N ARG A 143 8.78 2.00 15.04
CA ARG A 143 9.64 1.07 14.32
C ARG A 143 10.80 1.78 13.62
N LEU A 144 10.53 2.88 12.91
CA LEU A 144 11.57 3.66 12.23
C LEU A 144 12.63 4.16 13.19
N ARG A 145 12.24 4.72 14.34
CA ARG A 145 13.18 5.18 15.36
C ARG A 145 14.01 4.04 15.93
N LYS A 146 13.37 2.92 16.26
CA LYS A 146 14.05 1.76 16.83
C LYS A 146 15.05 1.13 15.86
N GLU A 147 14.66 0.95 14.59
CA GLU A 147 15.51 0.28 13.59
C GLU A 147 16.63 1.18 13.04
N SER A 148 16.49 2.52 13.12
CA SER A 148 17.51 3.49 12.68
C SER A 148 18.55 3.83 13.75
N GLY A 149 18.40 3.34 14.99
CA GLY A 149 19.29 3.71 16.10
C GLY A 149 19.19 5.19 16.48
N GLU A 150 18.00 5.79 16.31
CA GLU A 150 17.69 7.21 16.56
C GLU A 150 18.37 8.22 15.60
N GLU A 151 19.04 7.76 14.55
CA GLU A 151 19.61 8.62 13.52
C GLU A 151 18.47 9.07 12.56
N VAL A 152 18.21 10.37 12.52
CA VAL A 152 17.02 10.95 11.84
C VAL A 152 17.06 10.70 10.34
N THR A 153 18.20 10.89 9.68
CA THR A 153 18.33 10.69 8.22
C THR A 153 18.15 9.23 7.83
N ALA A 154 18.70 8.32 8.65
CA ALA A 154 18.51 6.89 8.47
C ALA A 154 17.04 6.50 8.65
N ALA A 155 16.35 7.06 9.67
CA ALA A 155 14.92 6.82 9.90
C ALA A 155 14.05 7.27 8.73
N ILE A 156 14.29 8.47 8.18
CA ILE A 156 13.59 8.97 7.00
C ILE A 156 13.83 8.03 5.81
N THR A 157 15.09 7.71 5.53
CA THR A 157 15.46 6.82 4.41
C THR A 157 14.83 5.45 4.53
N LEU A 158 14.83 4.89 5.74
CA LEU A 158 14.17 3.61 6.05
C LEU A 158 12.65 3.71 5.82
N GLY A 159 12.03 4.82 6.24
CA GLY A 159 10.60 5.07 6.05
C GLY A 159 10.20 5.04 4.58
N PHE A 160 10.91 5.75 3.73
CA PHE A 160 10.68 5.72 2.28
C PHE A 160 10.88 4.33 1.69
N ARG A 161 11.93 3.61 2.10
CA ARG A 161 12.18 2.24 1.60
C ARG A 161 11.09 1.25 2.01
N ILE A 162 10.62 1.31 3.25
CA ILE A 162 9.59 0.40 3.75
C ILE A 162 8.23 0.72 3.13
N ALA A 163 7.83 2.00 3.09
CA ALA A 163 6.52 2.40 2.62
C ALA A 163 6.41 2.47 1.10
N LEU A 164 7.45 2.97 0.41
CA LEU A 164 7.41 3.32 -1.01
C LEU A 164 8.36 2.49 -1.89
N GLY A 165 9.19 1.63 -1.29
CA GLY A 165 10.11 0.75 -2.02
C GLY A 165 11.32 1.45 -2.62
N ARG A 166 11.55 2.74 -2.33
CA ARG A 166 12.65 3.55 -2.86
C ARG A 166 13.26 4.45 -1.77
N PRO A 167 14.49 4.94 -1.94
CA PRO A 167 15.00 6.01 -1.10
C PRO A 167 14.28 7.34 -1.40
N PRO A 168 14.32 8.32 -0.46
CA PRO A 168 13.87 9.67 -0.74
C PRO A 168 14.81 10.34 -1.76
N SER A 169 14.28 11.27 -2.57
CA SER A 169 15.08 12.23 -3.31
C SER A 169 15.70 13.27 -2.36
N ASP A 170 16.69 14.03 -2.84
CA ASP A 170 17.34 15.08 -2.03
C ASP A 170 16.33 16.12 -1.52
N SER A 171 15.34 16.46 -2.35
CA SER A 171 14.28 17.41 -1.98
C SER A 171 13.32 16.84 -0.93
N GLU A 172 12.93 15.57 -1.07
CA GLU A 172 12.08 14.88 -0.09
C GLU A 172 12.81 14.74 1.26
N LEU A 173 14.07 14.35 1.22
CA LEU A 173 14.89 14.25 2.44
C LEU A 173 15.00 15.60 3.14
N LYS A 174 15.32 16.66 2.41
CA LYS A 174 15.40 18.03 2.95
C LYS A 174 14.07 18.48 3.56
N ASN A 175 12.95 18.23 2.87
CA ASN A 175 11.62 18.59 3.36
C ASN A 175 11.24 17.79 4.62
N ALA A 176 11.54 16.49 4.67
CA ALA A 176 11.30 15.67 5.84
C ALA A 176 12.14 16.11 7.05
N LEU A 177 13.42 16.43 6.86
CA LEU A 177 14.29 16.98 7.90
C LEU A 177 13.76 18.32 8.43
N ASN A 178 13.35 19.23 7.53
CA ASN A 178 12.75 20.51 7.90
C ASN A 178 11.45 20.33 8.67
N TYR A 179 10.60 19.37 8.29
CA TYR A 179 9.36 19.07 8.99
C TYR A 179 9.62 18.54 10.40
N LEU A 180 10.56 17.62 10.54
CA LEU A 180 10.87 17.00 11.84
C LEU A 180 11.52 18.00 12.81
N GLN A 181 12.38 18.91 12.34
CA GLN A 181 13.07 19.93 13.16
C GLN A 181 13.68 19.37 14.46
N GLY A 182 14.08 18.08 14.45
CA GLY A 182 14.59 17.40 15.64
C GLY A 182 13.53 17.00 16.69
N GLU A 183 12.23 17.18 16.40
CA GLU A 183 11.17 16.80 17.32
C GLU A 183 10.70 15.35 17.10
N PRO A 184 10.99 14.41 18.03
CA PRO A 184 10.61 13.00 17.89
C PRO A 184 9.11 12.77 17.73
N THR A 185 8.27 13.64 18.27
CA THR A 185 6.81 13.54 18.21
C THR A 185 6.27 13.69 16.79
N ARG A 186 7.00 14.37 15.91
CA ARG A 186 6.64 14.57 14.50
C ARG A 186 6.84 13.35 13.60
N PHE A 187 7.56 12.32 14.08
CA PHE A 187 7.73 11.08 13.29
C PHE A 187 6.41 10.39 12.97
N LYS A 188 5.39 10.46 13.86
CA LYS A 188 4.05 9.95 13.55
C LYS A 188 3.43 10.66 12.35
N GLY A 189 3.60 11.99 12.26
CA GLY A 189 3.12 12.78 11.12
C GLY A 189 3.85 12.46 9.83
N LEU A 190 5.17 12.25 9.86
CA LEU A 190 5.94 11.80 8.70
C LEU A 190 5.49 10.39 8.24
N ALA A 191 5.34 9.46 9.17
CA ALA A 191 4.85 8.11 8.87
C ALA A 191 3.45 8.17 8.23
N TRP A 192 2.53 8.94 8.82
CA TRP A 192 1.20 9.15 8.28
C TRP A 192 1.23 9.76 6.86
N LEU A 193 2.10 10.73 6.61
CA LEU A 193 2.28 11.32 5.29
C LEU A 193 2.70 10.27 4.27
N LEU A 194 3.70 9.43 4.59
CA LEU A 194 4.18 8.36 3.71
C LEU A 194 3.05 7.36 3.36
N LEU A 195 2.19 7.02 4.31
CA LEU A 195 1.05 6.12 4.07
C LEU A 195 -0.06 6.76 3.23
N ASN A 196 -0.09 8.08 3.13
CA ASN A 196 -1.05 8.83 2.31
C ASN A 196 -0.50 9.24 0.93
N MET A 197 0.74 8.89 0.61
CA MET A 197 1.28 9.12 -0.74
C MET A 197 0.68 8.15 -1.75
N ASP A 198 0.47 8.60 -2.98
CA ASP A 198 -0.01 7.76 -4.07
C ASP A 198 0.85 6.51 -4.28
N GLU A 199 2.17 6.63 -4.06
CA GLU A 199 3.10 5.50 -4.18
C GLU A 199 2.83 4.36 -3.19
N PHE A 200 2.18 4.64 -2.07
CA PHE A 200 1.77 3.61 -1.12
C PHE A 200 0.53 2.85 -1.58
N LEU A 201 -0.37 3.51 -2.30
CA LEU A 201 -1.66 2.96 -2.72
C LEU A 201 -1.68 2.42 -4.16
N TYR A 202 -0.74 2.87 -5.00
CA TYR A 202 -0.72 2.52 -6.42
C TYR A 202 0.54 1.77 -6.80
N VAL A 203 0.38 0.71 -7.58
CA VAL A 203 1.49 0.01 -8.22
C VAL A 203 1.93 0.82 -9.43
N ARG A 204 3.22 1.11 -9.48
CA ARG A 204 3.87 1.91 -10.53
C ARG A 204 4.87 1.10 -11.33
#